data_961a411836effcccc26cc7ac2a99d208
#
_entry.id   961a411836effcccc26cc7ac2a99d208
#
_cell.length_a   1.000
_cell.length_b   1.000
_cell.length_c   1.000
_cell.angle_alpha   90.00
_cell.angle_beta   90.00
_cell.angle_gamma   90.00
#
_symmetry.space_group_name_H-M   'P 1'
#
loop_
_entity.id
_entity.type
_entity.pdbx_description
1 polymer ?
#
loop_
_entity_poly.entity_id
_entity_poly.type
_entity_poly.pdbx_seq_one_letter_code
_entity_poly.pdbx_strand_id
1 'polypeptide(L)'
;MPYSFEFFKNDVTNWVKDNIPTHKRVLDVGPGVGTYSNLLRESGYHIDAVEIYEPYIAKYDLLEKYDNVYVEDILNFSIKDYDFIILGDVLEHIPEKEAVDLIEKIIDLGKECLVAVPYKMEQGEHEGNIYETHHQVDLTPEVMKSRYPKLVSIYSNQYYGYYIYKKEKIEKAYVLYANSSYYHTVSAAVKSINQVSKLPVIVYLLNDNRDVEGATITHKWTYTGSTIKQTDYIDRNDSRVYKLLIQRPSIVKHALNNYADTIAYIDSDTVVTPYIDSIFSYFPNTSSNPYFVKGIYDYLFINRRGGVETKEELHKSLEHPACELFGIDQSNRSSYHQTGYFVASNLC
;
A
#
# COMPACT_ATOMS: atom_id res chain seq x y z
N MET A 1 -17.81 -28.31 6.74
CA MET A 1 -18.44 -27.75 7.98
C MET A 1 -18.15 -26.27 8.00
N PRO A 2 -19.09 -25.39 8.32
CA PRO A 2 -18.90 -23.94 8.27
C PRO A 2 -18.00 -23.39 9.42
N TYR A 3 -17.12 -24.21 9.92
CA TYR A 3 -16.20 -23.93 11.04
C TYR A 3 -14.77 -24.20 10.58
N SER A 4 -13.92 -23.19 10.70
CA SER A 4 -12.47 -23.35 10.50
C SER A 4 -11.82 -24.03 11.70
N PHE A 5 -10.70 -24.73 11.46
CA PHE A 5 -9.86 -25.24 12.53
C PHE A 5 -9.28 -24.13 13.42
N GLU A 6 -9.11 -24.40 14.71
CA GLU A 6 -8.53 -23.45 15.68
C GLU A 6 -7.00 -23.27 15.54
N PHE A 7 -6.35 -24.07 14.65
CA PHE A 7 -4.91 -23.96 14.46
C PHE A 7 -4.50 -22.55 14.01
N PHE A 8 -3.53 -21.97 14.70
CA PHE A 8 -2.90 -20.67 14.36
C PHE A 8 -3.84 -19.47 14.26
N LYS A 9 -5.09 -19.54 14.78
CA LYS A 9 -6.05 -18.43 14.68
C LYS A 9 -5.51 -17.11 15.26
N ASN A 10 -4.89 -17.20 16.46
CA ASN A 10 -4.29 -16.03 17.10
C ASN A 10 -3.08 -15.50 16.31
N ASP A 11 -2.23 -16.41 15.81
CA ASP A 11 -1.02 -16.03 15.08
C ASP A 11 -1.39 -15.33 13.76
N VAL A 12 -2.35 -15.89 13.02
CA VAL A 12 -2.87 -15.32 11.77
C VAL A 12 -3.58 -13.99 12.01
N THR A 13 -4.36 -13.89 13.10
CA THR A 13 -5.02 -12.63 13.48
C THR A 13 -4.00 -11.53 13.76
N ASN A 14 -2.95 -11.85 14.51
CA ASN A 14 -1.86 -10.92 14.79
C ASN A 14 -1.12 -10.56 13.48
N TRP A 15 -0.85 -11.55 12.64
CA TRP A 15 -0.23 -11.28 11.35
C TRP A 15 -1.06 -10.30 10.50
N VAL A 16 -2.38 -10.47 10.42
CA VAL A 16 -3.27 -9.53 9.71
C VAL A 16 -3.19 -8.13 10.33
N LYS A 17 -3.27 -8.02 11.66
CA LYS A 17 -3.20 -6.74 12.38
C LYS A 17 -1.87 -6.01 12.16
N ASP A 18 -0.77 -6.75 12.08
CA ASP A 18 0.56 -6.19 11.89
C ASP A 18 0.84 -5.80 10.43
N ASN A 19 0.21 -6.47 9.47
CA ASN A 19 0.55 -6.34 8.05
C ASN A 19 -0.51 -5.63 7.20
N ILE A 20 -1.79 -5.67 7.59
CA ILE A 20 -2.90 -5.10 6.83
C ILE A 20 -3.46 -3.90 7.59
N PRO A 21 -3.27 -2.67 7.09
CA PRO A 21 -3.80 -1.47 7.75
C PRO A 21 -5.33 -1.47 7.82
N THR A 22 -5.90 -0.97 8.92
CA THR A 22 -7.35 -0.97 9.18
C THR A 22 -8.19 -0.15 8.19
N HIS A 23 -7.56 0.76 7.43
CA HIS A 23 -8.25 1.50 6.37
C HIS A 23 -8.44 0.71 5.07
N LYS A 24 -7.86 -0.49 4.97
CA LYS A 24 -8.06 -1.40 3.84
C LYS A 24 -9.46 -2.00 3.91
N ARG A 25 -10.12 -2.09 2.75
CA ARG A 25 -11.39 -2.81 2.63
C ARG A 25 -11.12 -4.30 2.54
N VAL A 26 -11.70 -5.04 3.47
CA VAL A 26 -11.53 -6.50 3.58
C VAL A 26 -12.79 -7.19 3.06
N LEU A 27 -12.62 -8.25 2.28
CA LEU A 27 -13.67 -9.16 1.88
C LEU A 27 -13.41 -10.54 2.51
N ASP A 28 -14.36 -11.03 3.28
CA ASP A 28 -14.38 -12.40 3.80
C ASP A 28 -15.26 -13.28 2.87
N VAL A 29 -14.65 -14.26 2.24
CA VAL A 29 -15.32 -15.16 1.28
C VAL A 29 -15.73 -16.42 1.99
N GLY A 30 -16.99 -16.83 1.86
CA GLY A 30 -17.51 -18.01 2.55
C GLY A 30 -17.37 -17.87 4.07
N PRO A 31 -17.94 -16.83 4.70
CA PRO A 31 -17.66 -16.48 6.09
C PRO A 31 -18.06 -17.55 7.10
N GLY A 32 -18.89 -18.52 6.72
CA GLY A 32 -19.41 -19.55 7.61
C GLY A 32 -20.03 -18.95 8.85
N VAL A 33 -19.49 -19.26 10.03
CA VAL A 33 -19.96 -18.69 11.31
C VAL A 33 -19.49 -17.25 11.57
N GLY A 34 -18.74 -16.63 10.66
CA GLY A 34 -18.20 -15.28 10.82
C GLY A 34 -16.89 -15.21 11.60
N THR A 35 -16.05 -16.21 11.45
CA THR A 35 -14.80 -16.33 12.21
C THR A 35 -13.91 -15.10 12.08
N TYR A 36 -13.65 -14.63 10.87
CA TYR A 36 -12.71 -13.51 10.66
C TYR A 36 -13.30 -12.16 11.05
N SER A 37 -14.62 -11.97 10.92
CA SER A 37 -15.27 -10.79 11.49
C SER A 37 -15.08 -10.73 13.01
N ASN A 38 -15.35 -11.83 13.71
CA ASN A 38 -15.18 -11.91 15.17
C ASN A 38 -13.74 -11.61 15.62
N LEU A 39 -12.73 -11.98 14.83
CA LEU A 39 -11.32 -11.79 15.14
C LEU A 39 -10.79 -10.37 14.83
N LEU A 40 -11.36 -9.69 13.85
CA LEU A 40 -10.77 -8.48 13.27
C LEU A 40 -11.60 -7.21 13.52
N ARG A 41 -12.95 -7.30 13.60
CA ARG A 41 -13.85 -6.13 13.64
C ARG A 41 -13.59 -5.23 14.86
N GLU A 42 -13.34 -5.81 16.03
CA GLU A 42 -13.00 -5.03 17.24
C GLU A 42 -11.69 -4.24 17.11
N SER A 43 -10.84 -4.62 16.17
CA SER A 43 -9.61 -3.90 15.86
C SER A 43 -9.80 -2.77 14.84
N GLY A 44 -11.04 -2.46 14.46
CA GLY A 44 -11.39 -1.34 13.59
C GLY A 44 -11.35 -1.63 12.09
N TYR A 45 -11.36 -2.92 11.68
CA TYR A 45 -11.48 -3.29 10.27
C TYR A 45 -12.91 -3.15 9.77
N HIS A 46 -13.04 -2.66 8.53
CA HIS A 46 -14.26 -2.72 7.75
C HIS A 46 -14.26 -4.00 6.91
N ILE A 47 -15.21 -4.89 7.19
CA ILE A 47 -15.24 -6.23 6.59
C ILE A 47 -16.61 -6.46 5.98
N ASP A 48 -16.64 -6.69 4.67
CA ASP A 48 -17.79 -7.20 3.95
C ASP A 48 -17.66 -8.72 3.77
N ALA A 49 -18.78 -9.41 3.55
CA ALA A 49 -18.79 -10.83 3.27
C ALA A 49 -19.47 -11.16 1.94
N VAL A 50 -19.01 -12.20 1.27
CA VAL A 50 -19.73 -12.86 0.15
C VAL A 50 -19.95 -14.33 0.50
N GLU A 51 -21.22 -14.74 0.48
CA GLU A 51 -21.68 -16.09 0.85
C GLU A 51 -22.56 -16.64 -0.28
N ILE A 52 -22.22 -17.86 -0.76
CA ILE A 52 -22.95 -18.50 -1.83
C ILE A 52 -24.22 -19.19 -1.32
N TYR A 53 -24.22 -19.65 -0.05
CA TYR A 53 -25.32 -20.38 0.54
C TYR A 53 -26.16 -19.46 1.44
N GLU A 54 -27.17 -18.82 0.87
CA GLU A 54 -28.03 -17.84 1.53
C GLU A 54 -28.54 -18.24 2.93
N PRO A 55 -28.93 -19.53 3.21
CA PRO A 55 -29.41 -19.89 4.55
C PRO A 55 -28.41 -19.65 5.69
N TYR A 56 -27.10 -19.58 5.40
CA TYR A 56 -26.07 -19.29 6.43
C TYR A 56 -26.16 -17.85 6.93
N ILE A 57 -26.67 -16.93 6.15
CA ILE A 57 -26.79 -15.53 6.54
C ILE A 57 -27.65 -15.39 7.79
N ALA A 58 -28.85 -15.94 7.77
CA ALA A 58 -29.74 -15.92 8.91
C ALA A 58 -29.29 -16.88 10.03
N LYS A 59 -28.79 -18.06 9.67
CA LYS A 59 -28.37 -19.09 10.63
C LYS A 59 -27.26 -18.62 11.55
N TYR A 60 -26.33 -17.83 11.03
CA TYR A 60 -25.13 -17.38 11.74
C TYR A 60 -25.11 -15.88 12.04
N ASP A 61 -26.24 -15.18 11.88
CA ASP A 61 -26.41 -13.74 12.12
C ASP A 61 -25.34 -12.89 11.39
N LEU A 62 -25.04 -13.22 10.12
CA LEU A 62 -23.95 -12.58 9.38
C LEU A 62 -24.20 -11.08 9.16
N LEU A 63 -25.45 -10.64 9.05
CA LEU A 63 -25.80 -9.22 8.93
C LEU A 63 -25.40 -8.39 10.14
N GLU A 64 -25.29 -9.01 11.32
CA GLU A 64 -24.82 -8.35 12.56
C GLU A 64 -23.28 -8.31 12.65
N LYS A 65 -22.61 -9.23 11.92
CA LYS A 65 -21.17 -9.43 12.00
C LYS A 65 -20.37 -8.67 10.94
N TYR A 66 -20.97 -8.40 9.79
CA TYR A 66 -20.31 -7.76 8.64
C TYR A 66 -20.92 -6.40 8.32
N ASP A 67 -20.15 -5.54 7.68
CA ASP A 67 -20.66 -4.22 7.25
C ASP A 67 -21.66 -4.39 6.09
N ASN A 68 -21.36 -5.29 5.15
CA ASN A 68 -22.28 -5.73 4.10
C ASN A 68 -22.13 -7.23 3.88
N VAL A 69 -23.23 -7.90 3.50
CA VAL A 69 -23.25 -9.32 3.13
C VAL A 69 -23.89 -9.47 1.76
N TYR A 70 -23.17 -10.11 0.86
CA TYR A 70 -23.63 -10.38 -0.52
C TYR A 70 -23.91 -11.86 -0.70
N VAL A 71 -25.04 -12.19 -1.35
CA VAL A 71 -25.38 -13.56 -1.74
C VAL A 71 -24.94 -13.76 -3.18
N GLU A 72 -23.75 -14.28 -3.36
CA GLU A 72 -23.18 -14.48 -4.71
C GLU A 72 -22.04 -15.49 -4.67
N ASP A 73 -21.79 -16.14 -5.81
CA ASP A 73 -20.59 -16.94 -6.02
C ASP A 73 -19.38 -16.04 -6.21
N ILE A 74 -18.30 -16.24 -5.43
CA ILE A 74 -17.06 -15.48 -5.53
C ILE A 74 -16.44 -15.50 -6.94
N LEU A 75 -16.67 -16.54 -7.71
CA LEU A 75 -16.18 -16.64 -9.09
C LEU A 75 -16.78 -15.56 -9.99
N ASN A 76 -18.01 -15.13 -9.70
CA ASN A 76 -18.74 -14.08 -10.43
C ASN A 76 -18.66 -12.71 -9.74
N PHE A 77 -18.39 -12.69 -8.44
CA PHE A 77 -18.38 -11.48 -7.64
C PHE A 77 -17.25 -10.51 -8.04
N SER A 78 -17.52 -9.21 -7.97
CA SER A 78 -16.53 -8.17 -8.26
C SER A 78 -15.69 -7.83 -7.04
N ILE A 79 -14.44 -8.25 -7.05
CA ILE A 79 -13.47 -7.95 -5.97
C ILE A 79 -12.70 -6.64 -6.17
N LYS A 80 -13.04 -5.82 -7.17
CA LYS A 80 -12.26 -4.61 -7.54
C LYS A 80 -12.15 -3.58 -6.42
N ASP A 81 -13.19 -3.46 -5.61
CA ASP A 81 -13.29 -2.44 -4.56
C ASP A 81 -12.64 -2.86 -3.23
N TYR A 82 -12.12 -4.07 -3.15
CA TYR A 82 -11.46 -4.60 -1.97
C TYR A 82 -9.94 -4.55 -2.11
N ASP A 83 -9.24 -4.45 -0.99
CA ASP A 83 -7.79 -4.42 -0.91
C ASP A 83 -7.21 -5.76 -0.44
N PHE A 84 -7.93 -6.43 0.46
CA PHE A 84 -7.52 -7.68 1.09
C PHE A 84 -8.67 -8.70 1.06
N ILE A 85 -8.38 -9.90 0.56
CA ILE A 85 -9.36 -10.96 0.38
C ILE A 85 -9.02 -12.10 1.32
N ILE A 86 -9.97 -12.55 2.13
CA ILE A 86 -9.82 -13.72 3.00
C ILE A 86 -10.57 -14.89 2.36
N LEU A 87 -9.88 -15.99 2.15
CA LEU A 87 -10.37 -17.26 1.65
C LEU A 87 -10.09 -18.31 2.73
N GLY A 88 -10.88 -18.27 3.78
CA GLY A 88 -10.72 -19.15 4.95
C GLY A 88 -11.53 -20.42 4.81
N ASP A 89 -10.89 -21.54 4.47
CA ASP A 89 -11.55 -22.82 4.16
C ASP A 89 -12.54 -22.67 2.99
N VAL A 90 -12.05 -22.18 1.86
CA VAL A 90 -12.84 -21.91 0.64
C VAL A 90 -12.25 -22.59 -0.59
N LEU A 91 -10.92 -22.55 -0.77
CA LEU A 91 -10.31 -23.06 -2.01
C LEU A 91 -10.57 -24.54 -2.25
N GLU A 92 -10.62 -25.34 -1.19
CA GLU A 92 -10.93 -26.77 -1.28
C GLU A 92 -12.33 -27.06 -1.81
N HIS A 93 -13.26 -26.13 -1.67
CA HIS A 93 -14.64 -26.23 -2.17
C HIS A 93 -14.79 -25.83 -3.64
N ILE A 94 -13.77 -25.22 -4.22
CA ILE A 94 -13.76 -24.77 -5.62
C ILE A 94 -12.96 -25.79 -6.45
N PRO A 95 -13.45 -26.22 -7.63
CA PRO A 95 -12.66 -27.06 -8.52
C PRO A 95 -11.31 -26.43 -8.84
N GLU A 96 -10.27 -27.27 -8.99
CA GLU A 96 -8.87 -26.83 -9.09
C GLU A 96 -8.66 -25.67 -10.07
N LYS A 97 -9.19 -25.83 -11.29
CA LYS A 97 -8.98 -24.83 -12.35
C LYS A 97 -9.55 -23.46 -11.96
N GLU A 98 -10.80 -23.46 -11.48
CA GLU A 98 -11.51 -22.24 -11.09
C GLU A 98 -10.84 -21.58 -9.86
N ALA A 99 -10.32 -22.38 -8.92
CA ALA A 99 -9.60 -21.89 -7.76
C ALA A 99 -8.27 -21.25 -8.16
N VAL A 100 -7.52 -21.83 -9.11
CA VAL A 100 -6.31 -21.23 -9.67
C VAL A 100 -6.64 -19.93 -10.38
N ASP A 101 -7.67 -19.92 -11.24
CA ASP A 101 -8.12 -18.73 -11.96
C ASP A 101 -8.55 -17.61 -10.99
N LEU A 102 -9.18 -17.95 -9.86
CA LEU A 102 -9.56 -16.99 -8.80
C LEU A 102 -8.32 -16.37 -8.14
N ILE A 103 -7.34 -17.16 -7.75
CA ILE A 103 -6.09 -16.64 -7.15
C ILE A 103 -5.35 -15.76 -8.14
N GLU A 104 -5.23 -16.15 -9.41
CA GLU A 104 -4.61 -15.31 -10.45
C GLU A 104 -5.39 -14.00 -10.65
N LYS A 105 -6.74 -14.06 -10.68
CA LYS A 105 -7.60 -12.84 -10.75
C LYS A 105 -7.34 -11.89 -9.59
N ILE A 106 -7.19 -12.40 -8.35
CA ILE A 106 -6.86 -11.60 -7.17
C ILE A 106 -5.50 -10.90 -7.36
N ILE A 107 -4.50 -11.66 -7.80
CA ILE A 107 -3.12 -11.19 -8.01
C ILE A 107 -3.05 -10.16 -9.15
N ASP A 108 -3.68 -10.44 -10.29
CA ASP A 108 -3.67 -9.57 -11.48
C ASP A 108 -4.38 -8.23 -11.21
N LEU A 109 -5.38 -8.22 -10.33
CA LEU A 109 -6.01 -7.01 -9.85
C LEU A 109 -5.17 -6.26 -8.79
N GLY A 110 -3.98 -6.79 -8.44
CA GLY A 110 -3.08 -6.20 -7.46
C GLY A 110 -3.63 -6.24 -6.04
N LYS A 111 -4.51 -7.21 -5.73
CA LYS A 111 -5.08 -7.40 -4.40
C LYS A 111 -4.21 -8.36 -3.59
N GLU A 112 -4.23 -8.19 -2.28
CA GLU A 112 -3.57 -9.12 -1.35
C GLU A 112 -4.59 -10.15 -0.84
N CYS A 113 -4.14 -11.35 -0.47
CA CYS A 113 -5.06 -12.34 0.11
C CYS A 113 -4.43 -13.21 1.19
N LEU A 114 -5.30 -13.68 2.07
CA LEU A 114 -5.07 -14.75 3.03
C LEU A 114 -5.88 -15.97 2.59
N VAL A 115 -5.22 -17.11 2.52
CA VAL A 115 -5.83 -18.39 2.19
C VAL A 115 -5.58 -19.35 3.34
N ALA A 116 -6.63 -20.04 3.78
CA ALA A 116 -6.51 -21.11 4.75
C ALA A 116 -7.14 -22.37 4.16
N VAL A 117 -6.46 -23.51 4.31
CA VAL A 117 -6.93 -24.79 3.76
C VAL A 117 -6.60 -25.96 4.67
N PRO A 118 -7.51 -26.93 4.82
CA PRO A 118 -7.23 -28.23 5.41
C PRO A 118 -6.42 -29.11 4.43
N TYR A 119 -5.61 -30.01 4.97
CA TYR A 119 -4.84 -30.95 4.16
C TYR A 119 -5.45 -32.34 4.16
N LYS A 120 -5.52 -32.94 2.95
CA LYS A 120 -5.99 -34.31 2.72
C LYS A 120 -7.32 -34.58 3.41
N MET A 121 -8.24 -33.65 3.30
CA MET A 121 -9.54 -33.74 3.94
C MET A 121 -10.62 -33.97 2.88
N GLU A 122 -11.39 -35.05 3.05
CA GLU A 122 -12.59 -35.34 2.27
C GLU A 122 -13.80 -34.81 3.05
N GLN A 123 -14.68 -34.06 2.38
CA GLN A 123 -15.96 -33.62 2.92
C GLN A 123 -17.01 -33.63 1.81
N GLY A 124 -18.19 -34.16 2.10
CA GLY A 124 -19.37 -34.03 1.26
C GLY A 124 -20.25 -32.84 1.67
N GLU A 125 -21.47 -32.81 1.17
CA GLU A 125 -22.46 -31.83 1.57
C GLU A 125 -22.68 -31.83 3.08
N HIS A 126 -23.01 -30.67 3.62
CA HIS A 126 -23.28 -30.51 5.05
C HIS A 126 -24.64 -29.79 5.25
N GLU A 127 -25.57 -30.47 5.95
CA GLU A 127 -26.92 -29.95 6.25
C GLU A 127 -27.67 -29.41 5.01
N GLY A 128 -27.52 -30.12 3.88
CA GLY A 128 -28.15 -29.75 2.60
C GLY A 128 -27.40 -28.66 1.81
N ASN A 129 -26.26 -28.19 2.33
CA ASN A 129 -25.40 -27.28 1.60
C ASN A 129 -24.40 -28.09 0.74
N ILE A 130 -24.65 -28.11 -0.57
CA ILE A 130 -23.80 -28.80 -1.56
C ILE A 130 -22.45 -28.09 -1.73
N TYR A 131 -22.36 -26.80 -1.46
CA TYR A 131 -21.14 -26.00 -1.58
C TYR A 131 -20.10 -26.34 -0.50
N GLU A 132 -20.46 -27.12 0.53
CA GLU A 132 -19.53 -27.66 1.52
C GLU A 132 -18.74 -28.88 1.01
N THR A 133 -19.00 -29.35 -0.21
CA THR A 133 -18.26 -30.47 -0.78
C THR A 133 -16.85 -30.05 -1.19
N HIS A 134 -15.85 -30.83 -0.75
CA HIS A 134 -14.46 -30.63 -1.15
C HIS A 134 -14.20 -31.18 -2.56
N HIS A 135 -13.74 -30.33 -3.44
CA HIS A 135 -13.27 -30.69 -4.78
C HIS A 135 -11.76 -30.90 -4.86
N GLN A 136 -10.99 -30.32 -3.92
CA GLN A 136 -9.54 -30.44 -3.85
C GLN A 136 -9.15 -31.18 -2.56
N VAL A 137 -9.37 -32.49 -2.55
CA VAL A 137 -9.09 -33.36 -1.38
C VAL A 137 -7.61 -33.72 -1.23
N ASP A 138 -6.79 -33.39 -2.22
CA ASP A 138 -5.37 -33.71 -2.30
C ASP A 138 -4.44 -32.63 -1.74
N LEU A 139 -4.97 -31.53 -1.21
CA LEU A 139 -4.17 -30.41 -0.74
C LEU A 139 -3.14 -30.85 0.31
N THR A 140 -1.91 -30.46 0.10
CA THR A 140 -0.75 -30.59 1.00
C THR A 140 0.14 -29.36 0.83
N PRO A 141 1.13 -29.13 1.70
CA PRO A 141 2.10 -28.03 1.47
C PRO A 141 2.77 -28.10 0.10
N GLU A 142 3.11 -29.30 -0.39
CA GLU A 142 3.73 -29.50 -1.71
C GLU A 142 2.76 -29.21 -2.85
N VAL A 143 1.50 -29.65 -2.74
CA VAL A 143 0.46 -29.35 -3.72
C VAL A 143 0.16 -27.88 -3.75
N MET A 144 0.01 -27.22 -2.59
CA MET A 144 -0.19 -25.76 -2.52
C MET A 144 0.94 -25.00 -3.19
N LYS A 145 2.20 -25.39 -2.93
CA LYS A 145 3.37 -24.76 -3.57
C LYS A 145 3.40 -24.96 -5.09
N SER A 146 2.96 -26.12 -5.57
CA SER A 146 2.93 -26.42 -7.01
C SER A 146 1.75 -25.76 -7.72
N ARG A 147 0.55 -25.83 -7.13
CA ARG A 147 -0.71 -25.36 -7.70
C ARG A 147 -0.86 -23.85 -7.59
N TYR A 148 -0.39 -23.27 -6.48
CA TYR A 148 -0.49 -21.84 -6.16
C TYR A 148 0.90 -21.23 -5.85
N PRO A 149 1.83 -21.19 -6.82
CA PRO A 149 3.26 -20.87 -6.56
C PRO A 149 3.50 -19.45 -6.06
N LYS A 150 2.55 -18.52 -6.25
CA LYS A 150 2.63 -17.14 -5.76
C LYS A 150 2.16 -16.99 -4.30
N LEU A 151 1.54 -18.00 -3.72
CA LEU A 151 1.14 -18.03 -2.32
C LEU A 151 2.32 -18.47 -1.45
N VAL A 152 2.58 -17.73 -0.37
CA VAL A 152 3.64 -18.03 0.58
C VAL A 152 3.03 -18.58 1.87
N SER A 153 3.51 -19.73 2.33
CA SER A 153 3.07 -20.29 3.62
C SER A 153 3.60 -19.43 4.77
N ILE A 154 2.72 -19.02 5.67
CA ILE A 154 3.08 -18.30 6.90
C ILE A 154 2.99 -19.18 8.14
N TYR A 155 1.97 -20.03 8.22
CA TYR A 155 1.77 -21.01 9.30
C TYR A 155 1.27 -22.31 8.71
N SER A 156 1.83 -23.43 9.15
CA SER A 156 1.32 -24.74 8.75
C SER A 156 1.70 -25.83 9.73
N ASN A 157 0.88 -26.87 9.79
CA ASN A 157 1.18 -28.13 10.45
C ASN A 157 0.80 -29.30 9.52
N GLN A 158 0.75 -30.51 10.01
CA GLN A 158 0.43 -31.68 9.17
C GLN A 158 -1.04 -31.78 8.71
N TYR A 159 -1.93 -30.92 9.25
CA TYR A 159 -3.38 -30.97 8.99
C TYR A 159 -3.92 -29.74 8.29
N TYR A 160 -3.21 -28.58 8.37
CA TYR A 160 -3.76 -27.30 8.00
C TYR A 160 -2.67 -26.29 7.66
N GLY A 161 -2.96 -25.38 6.74
CA GLY A 161 -2.02 -24.32 6.34
C GLY A 161 -2.67 -22.98 6.08
N TYR A 162 -1.93 -21.93 6.44
CA TYR A 162 -2.20 -20.56 6.09
C TYR A 162 -1.18 -20.06 5.09
N TYR A 163 -1.68 -19.44 4.06
CA TYR A 163 -0.91 -18.90 2.96
C TYR A 163 -1.31 -17.46 2.71
N ILE A 164 -0.38 -16.66 2.24
CA ILE A 164 -0.63 -15.29 1.83
C ILE A 164 -0.11 -15.03 0.43
N TYR A 165 -0.79 -14.17 -0.28
CA TYR A 165 -0.18 -13.35 -1.30
C TYR A 165 -0.13 -11.92 -0.80
N LYS A 166 1.08 -11.38 -0.71
CA LYS A 166 1.34 -9.97 -0.43
C LYS A 166 2.04 -9.37 -1.64
N LYS A 167 1.52 -8.25 -2.11
CA LYS A 167 2.13 -7.56 -3.24
C LYS A 167 3.57 -7.18 -2.90
N GLU A 168 4.50 -7.61 -3.75
CA GLU A 168 5.89 -7.19 -3.61
C GLU A 168 5.98 -5.67 -3.77
N LYS A 169 6.58 -5.03 -2.81
CA LYS A 169 6.89 -3.62 -2.87
C LYS A 169 8.26 -3.39 -3.49
N ILE A 170 8.41 -2.26 -4.10
CA ILE A 170 9.70 -1.73 -4.55
C ILE A 170 10.54 -1.43 -3.30
N GLU A 171 11.77 -1.92 -3.22
CA GLU A 171 12.64 -1.65 -2.06
C GLU A 171 12.83 -0.16 -1.82
N LYS A 172 13.14 0.59 -2.89
CA LYS A 172 13.37 2.04 -2.85
C LYS A 172 12.77 2.71 -4.07
N ALA A 173 12.08 3.82 -3.88
CA ALA A 173 11.50 4.60 -4.98
C ALA A 173 11.53 6.11 -4.71
N TYR A 174 11.55 6.89 -5.79
CA TYR A 174 11.26 8.32 -5.72
C TYR A 174 9.76 8.55 -5.81
N VAL A 175 9.26 9.51 -5.04
CA VAL A 175 7.85 9.91 -5.05
C VAL A 175 7.74 11.41 -5.30
N LEU A 176 6.96 11.76 -6.30
CA LEU A 176 6.62 13.14 -6.64
C LEU A 176 5.10 13.27 -6.70
N TYR A 177 4.58 14.48 -6.55
CA TYR A 177 3.20 14.77 -6.90
C TYR A 177 3.06 16.12 -7.58
N ALA A 178 2.06 16.25 -8.43
CA ALA A 178 1.73 17.49 -9.13
C ALA A 178 0.24 17.56 -9.46
N ASN A 179 -0.30 18.76 -9.55
CA ASN A 179 -1.58 18.98 -10.19
C ASN A 179 -1.39 19.18 -11.71
N SER A 180 -2.48 19.31 -12.45
CA SER A 180 -2.47 19.44 -13.90
C SER A 180 -1.65 20.63 -14.42
N SER A 181 -1.55 21.73 -13.67
CA SER A 181 -0.77 22.92 -14.05
C SER A 181 0.74 22.67 -13.98
N TYR A 182 1.18 21.75 -13.11
CA TYR A 182 2.58 21.37 -12.92
C TYR A 182 2.98 20.09 -13.66
N TYR A 183 2.14 19.61 -14.58
CA TYR A 183 2.40 18.38 -15.34
C TYR A 183 3.74 18.42 -16.11
N HIS A 184 4.05 19.52 -16.79
CA HIS A 184 5.32 19.63 -17.52
C HIS A 184 6.52 19.69 -16.59
N THR A 185 6.35 20.32 -15.43
CA THR A 185 7.39 20.44 -14.41
C THR A 185 7.71 19.06 -13.81
N VAL A 186 6.69 18.30 -13.40
CA VAL A 186 6.91 16.94 -12.88
C VAL A 186 7.48 16.00 -13.94
N SER A 187 7.08 16.15 -15.20
CA SER A 187 7.65 15.37 -16.30
C SER A 187 9.14 15.69 -16.52
N ALA A 188 9.56 16.93 -16.37
CA ALA A 188 10.96 17.31 -16.43
C ALA A 188 11.75 16.75 -15.23
N ALA A 189 11.17 16.79 -14.01
CA ALA A 189 11.78 16.20 -12.83
C ALA A 189 12.00 14.68 -12.98
N VAL A 190 10.98 13.94 -13.46
CA VAL A 190 11.10 12.49 -13.76
C VAL A 190 12.19 12.23 -14.78
N LYS A 191 12.28 13.00 -15.86
CA LYS A 191 13.35 12.85 -16.85
C LYS A 191 14.73 13.09 -16.24
N SER A 192 14.86 14.09 -15.37
CA SER A 192 16.14 14.36 -14.68
C SER A 192 16.56 13.23 -13.74
N ILE A 193 15.61 12.63 -13.02
CA ILE A 193 15.87 11.47 -12.16
C ILE A 193 16.34 10.30 -13.01
N ASN A 194 15.64 9.96 -14.09
CA ASN A 194 15.93 8.82 -14.94
C ASN A 194 17.28 8.94 -15.70
N GLN A 195 17.81 10.14 -15.84
CA GLN A 195 19.14 10.35 -16.40
C GLN A 195 20.27 9.92 -15.46
N VAL A 196 20.04 9.98 -14.14
CA VAL A 196 21.09 9.81 -13.13
C VAL A 196 20.82 8.64 -12.17
N SER A 197 19.61 8.12 -12.12
CA SER A 197 19.18 7.00 -11.27
C SER A 197 18.48 5.91 -12.07
N LYS A 198 18.56 4.67 -11.56
CA LYS A 198 17.81 3.50 -12.03
C LYS A 198 16.66 3.13 -11.10
N LEU A 199 16.53 3.83 -9.97
CA LEU A 199 15.46 3.57 -9.02
C LEU A 199 14.09 3.98 -9.60
N PRO A 200 13.05 3.23 -9.29
CA PRO A 200 11.69 3.51 -9.74
C PRO A 200 11.19 4.90 -9.30
N VAL A 201 10.40 5.52 -10.16
CA VAL A 201 9.78 6.82 -9.92
C VAL A 201 8.26 6.67 -9.90
N ILE A 202 7.63 7.07 -8.80
CA ILE A 202 6.19 7.05 -8.58
C ILE A 202 5.69 8.49 -8.61
N VAL A 203 4.77 8.79 -9.50
CA VAL A 203 4.16 10.12 -9.62
C VAL A 203 2.69 10.07 -9.24
N TYR A 204 2.26 10.97 -8.37
CA TYR A 204 0.86 11.20 -8.06
C TYR A 204 0.37 12.43 -8.82
N LEU A 205 -0.56 12.22 -9.75
CA LEU A 205 -1.22 13.33 -10.45
C LEU A 205 -2.57 13.65 -9.80
N LEU A 206 -2.67 14.88 -9.30
CA LEU A 206 -3.82 15.37 -8.55
C LEU A 206 -4.89 15.90 -9.50
N ASN A 207 -6.06 15.24 -9.48
CA ASN A 207 -7.20 15.55 -10.35
C ASN A 207 -6.81 15.61 -11.86
N ASP A 208 -5.93 14.70 -12.28
CA ASP A 208 -5.44 14.60 -13.64
C ASP A 208 -5.36 13.12 -14.08
N ASN A 209 -5.79 12.81 -15.28
CA ASN A 209 -5.88 11.44 -15.79
C ASN A 209 -4.76 11.08 -16.78
N ARG A 210 -3.83 11.99 -17.05
CA ARG A 210 -2.68 11.73 -17.93
C ARG A 210 -1.69 10.76 -17.25
N ASP A 211 -0.83 10.15 -18.04
CA ASP A 211 0.33 9.43 -17.54
C ASP A 211 1.59 10.28 -17.68
N VAL A 212 2.56 10.09 -16.80
CA VAL A 212 3.85 10.78 -16.87
C VAL A 212 4.86 9.86 -17.52
N GLU A 213 5.36 10.26 -18.68
CA GLU A 213 6.38 9.51 -19.42
C GLU A 213 7.65 9.34 -18.58
N GLY A 214 8.11 8.09 -18.47
CA GLY A 214 9.30 7.74 -17.69
C GLY A 214 9.03 7.49 -16.21
N ALA A 215 7.84 7.76 -15.69
CA ALA A 215 7.44 7.29 -14.38
C ALA A 215 7.21 5.77 -14.41
N THR A 216 7.67 5.07 -13.37
CA THR A 216 7.41 3.63 -13.21
C THR A 216 5.93 3.40 -12.89
N ILE A 217 5.35 4.29 -12.08
CA ILE A 217 3.94 4.30 -11.72
C ILE A 217 3.43 5.74 -11.80
N THR A 218 2.31 5.95 -12.51
CA THR A 218 1.53 7.19 -12.38
C THR A 218 0.22 6.90 -11.68
N HIS A 219 0.08 7.39 -10.46
CA HIS A 219 -1.13 7.23 -9.65
C HIS A 219 -2.05 8.44 -9.79
N LYS A 220 -3.33 8.18 -10.07
CA LYS A 220 -4.36 9.22 -10.20
C LYS A 220 -4.94 9.50 -8.82
N TRP A 221 -4.66 10.69 -8.28
CA TRP A 221 -5.06 11.06 -6.92
C TRP A 221 -6.18 12.10 -6.95
N THR A 222 -7.32 11.75 -6.38
CA THR A 222 -8.45 12.67 -6.28
C THR A 222 -8.41 13.43 -4.97
N TYR A 223 -8.52 14.75 -5.02
CA TYR A 223 -8.67 15.58 -3.84
C TYR A 223 -9.66 16.73 -4.08
N THR A 224 -10.31 17.19 -3.01
CA THR A 224 -11.25 18.32 -3.05
C THR A 224 -10.50 19.64 -2.90
N GLY A 225 -9.98 20.18 -4.01
CA GLY A 225 -9.27 21.45 -4.02
C GLY A 225 -9.34 22.12 -5.38
N SER A 226 -9.29 23.45 -5.39
CA SER A 226 -9.20 24.21 -6.63
C SER A 226 -7.82 24.05 -7.25
N THR A 227 -7.75 23.93 -8.56
CA THR A 227 -6.47 23.92 -9.30
C THR A 227 -5.74 25.25 -9.08
N ILE A 228 -4.48 25.18 -8.64
CA ILE A 228 -3.58 26.31 -8.58
C ILE A 228 -2.88 26.41 -9.94
N LYS A 229 -3.00 27.52 -10.61
CA LYS A 229 -2.29 27.75 -11.87
C LYS A 229 -0.85 28.17 -11.56
N GLN A 230 0.08 27.74 -12.39
CA GLN A 230 1.51 28.09 -12.27
C GLN A 230 1.76 29.62 -12.34
N THR A 231 0.85 30.34 -12.98
CA THR A 231 0.89 31.81 -13.12
C THR A 231 0.28 32.55 -11.94
N ASP A 232 -0.39 31.85 -11.03
CA ASP A 232 -1.01 32.50 -9.88
C ASP A 232 0.09 32.98 -8.92
N TYR A 233 0.04 34.27 -8.54
CA TYR A 233 0.84 34.73 -7.42
C TYR A 233 0.29 34.08 -6.15
N ILE A 234 1.09 33.22 -5.56
CA ILE A 234 0.66 32.41 -4.41
C ILE A 234 1.11 33.11 -3.16
N ASP A 235 0.18 33.76 -2.46
CA ASP A 235 0.36 34.06 -1.05
C ASP A 235 0.39 32.74 -0.26
N ARG A 236 1.37 32.58 0.64
CA ARG A 236 1.48 31.37 1.51
C ARG A 236 0.28 31.18 2.42
N ASN A 237 -0.53 32.21 2.63
CA ASN A 237 -1.80 32.15 3.34
C ASN A 237 -2.98 31.73 2.46
N ASP A 238 -2.77 31.51 1.15
CA ASP A 238 -3.82 31.04 0.26
C ASP A 238 -4.27 29.62 0.66
N SER A 239 -5.55 29.48 0.98
CA SER A 239 -6.15 28.21 1.38
C SER A 239 -6.01 27.12 0.31
N ARG A 240 -5.85 27.49 -0.97
CA ARG A 240 -5.63 26.56 -2.08
C ARG A 240 -4.26 25.89 -1.98
N VAL A 241 -3.22 26.66 -1.64
CA VAL A 241 -1.86 26.14 -1.39
C VAL A 241 -1.87 25.18 -0.22
N TYR A 242 -2.52 25.58 0.86
CA TYR A 242 -2.64 24.72 2.04
C TYR A 242 -3.30 23.38 1.70
N LYS A 243 -4.42 23.39 0.97
CA LYS A 243 -5.10 22.18 0.53
C LYS A 243 -4.24 21.27 -0.34
N LEU A 244 -3.36 21.82 -1.16
CA LEU A 244 -2.39 21.07 -1.94
C LEU A 244 -1.29 20.46 -1.06
N LEU A 245 -0.72 21.26 -0.16
CA LEU A 245 0.39 20.82 0.70
C LEU A 245 -0.01 19.71 1.68
N ILE A 246 -1.24 19.76 2.21
CA ILE A 246 -1.75 18.72 3.12
C ILE A 246 -1.96 17.36 2.45
N GLN A 247 -1.90 17.26 1.10
CA GLN A 247 -1.94 15.97 0.41
C GLN A 247 -0.62 15.20 0.60
N ARG A 248 0.50 15.87 0.82
CA ARG A 248 1.83 15.27 0.92
C ARG A 248 1.89 14.11 1.94
N PRO A 249 1.48 14.26 3.21
CA PRO A 249 1.50 13.16 4.16
C PRO A 249 0.66 11.95 3.72
N SER A 250 -0.51 12.21 3.15
CA SER A 250 -1.41 11.15 2.66
C SER A 250 -0.82 10.41 1.46
N ILE A 251 -0.21 11.14 0.52
CA ILE A 251 0.48 10.57 -0.64
C ILE A 251 1.68 9.72 -0.20
N VAL A 252 2.51 10.23 0.72
CA VAL A 252 3.66 9.50 1.27
C VAL A 252 3.20 8.22 1.96
N LYS A 253 2.20 8.31 2.83
CA LYS A 253 1.63 7.14 3.48
C LYS A 253 1.07 6.12 2.47
N HIS A 254 0.36 6.59 1.45
CA HIS A 254 -0.16 5.73 0.40
C HIS A 254 0.96 5.06 -0.40
N ALA A 255 2.02 5.78 -0.78
CA ALA A 255 3.16 5.23 -1.50
C ALA A 255 3.88 4.14 -0.69
N LEU A 256 4.11 4.39 0.60
CA LEU A 256 4.71 3.42 1.51
C LEU A 256 3.82 2.20 1.72
N ASN A 257 2.53 2.37 1.84
CA ASN A 257 1.62 1.25 2.05
C ASN A 257 1.45 0.36 0.80
N ASN A 258 1.51 0.96 -0.41
CA ASN A 258 1.08 0.27 -1.62
C ASN A 258 2.19 0.01 -2.63
N TYR A 259 3.30 0.76 -2.61
CA TYR A 259 4.25 0.70 -3.71
C TYR A 259 5.70 0.45 -3.31
N ALA A 260 6.17 1.03 -2.21
CA ALA A 260 7.59 0.93 -1.86
C ALA A 260 7.82 0.85 -0.34
N ASP A 261 8.88 0.16 0.07
CA ASP A 261 9.26 0.05 1.48
C ASP A 261 9.98 1.31 1.98
N THR A 262 10.74 1.93 1.11
CA THR A 262 11.43 3.20 1.39
C THR A 262 11.20 4.16 0.22
N ILE A 263 10.84 5.39 0.52
CA ILE A 263 10.67 6.42 -0.51
C ILE A 263 11.54 7.64 -0.23
N ALA A 264 12.03 8.26 -1.29
CA ALA A 264 12.53 9.62 -1.27
C ALA A 264 11.50 10.53 -1.96
N TYR A 265 10.86 11.40 -1.18
CA TYR A 265 9.98 12.42 -1.72
C TYR A 265 10.81 13.55 -2.35
N ILE A 266 10.43 13.96 -3.55
CA ILE A 266 11.06 15.06 -4.29
C ILE A 266 9.98 16.01 -4.81
N ASP A 267 10.17 17.31 -4.62
CA ASP A 267 9.24 18.30 -5.17
C ASP A 267 9.26 18.27 -6.71
N SER A 268 8.11 18.49 -7.31
CA SER A 268 7.90 18.36 -8.76
C SER A 268 8.65 19.37 -9.63
N ASP A 269 9.20 20.42 -9.02
CA ASP A 269 9.99 21.47 -9.68
C ASP A 269 11.51 21.32 -9.44
N THR A 270 11.93 20.14 -9.01
CA THR A 270 13.33 19.82 -8.72
C THR A 270 14.04 19.20 -9.91
N VAL A 271 15.27 19.62 -10.17
CA VAL A 271 16.23 18.93 -11.05
C VAL A 271 17.29 18.28 -10.16
N VAL A 272 17.50 16.98 -10.36
CA VAL A 272 18.37 16.19 -9.48
C VAL A 272 19.80 16.08 -10.03
N THR A 273 20.74 15.82 -9.11
CA THR A 273 22.16 15.60 -9.44
C THR A 273 22.48 14.11 -9.58
N PRO A 274 23.63 13.74 -10.18
CA PRO A 274 24.04 12.34 -10.34
C PRO A 274 24.15 11.51 -9.04
N TYR A 275 24.19 12.17 -7.89
CA TYR A 275 24.37 11.49 -6.59
C TYR A 275 23.05 11.32 -5.83
N ILE A 276 21.90 11.54 -6.47
CA ILE A 276 20.61 11.55 -5.79
C ILE A 276 20.32 10.25 -5.02
N ASP A 277 20.76 9.09 -5.54
CA ASP A 277 20.53 7.79 -4.91
C ASP A 277 21.21 7.67 -3.53
N SER A 278 22.23 8.46 -3.24
CA SER A 278 22.90 8.47 -1.94
C SER A 278 21.98 8.92 -0.80
N ILE A 279 20.88 9.60 -1.10
CA ILE A 279 19.85 9.97 -0.13
C ILE A 279 19.36 8.77 0.68
N PHE A 280 19.23 7.60 0.04
CA PHE A 280 18.79 6.36 0.69
C PHE A 280 19.84 5.74 1.62
N SER A 281 21.11 6.10 1.47
CA SER A 281 22.22 5.59 2.29
C SER A 281 22.43 6.40 3.56
N TYR A 282 22.04 7.66 3.54
CA TYR A 282 22.18 8.58 4.70
C TYR A 282 21.17 8.32 5.82
N PHE A 283 20.12 7.60 5.52
CA PHE A 283 19.03 7.32 6.46
C PHE A 283 18.89 5.81 6.62
N PRO A 284 19.81 5.14 7.36
CA PRO A 284 19.72 3.71 7.58
C PRO A 284 18.44 3.39 8.37
N ASN A 285 17.84 2.24 8.05
CA ASN A 285 16.62 1.69 8.66
C ASN A 285 16.81 1.31 10.15
N THR A 286 17.16 2.27 11.01
CA THR A 286 17.53 1.97 12.40
C THR A 286 16.56 2.48 13.45
N SER A 287 15.41 3.04 13.10
CA SER A 287 14.47 3.52 14.11
C SER A 287 13.05 3.04 13.88
N SER A 288 12.45 2.55 14.96
CA SER A 288 11.09 2.06 15.08
C SER A 288 9.99 3.16 15.00
N ASN A 289 10.27 4.29 14.43
CA ASN A 289 9.29 5.35 14.21
C ASN A 289 9.27 5.74 12.72
N PRO A 290 8.09 5.98 12.11
CA PRO A 290 8.00 6.57 10.78
C PRO A 290 8.53 8.01 10.86
N TYR A 291 9.83 8.18 10.69
CA TYR A 291 10.41 9.52 10.72
C TYR A 291 10.30 10.17 9.36
N PHE A 292 9.60 11.27 9.35
CA PHE A 292 9.97 12.35 8.48
C PHE A 292 11.41 12.75 8.83
N VAL A 293 12.33 12.32 8.01
CA VAL A 293 13.66 12.92 8.10
C VAL A 293 13.44 14.39 7.90
N LYS A 294 13.83 15.18 8.90
CA LYS A 294 13.83 16.64 8.77
C LYS A 294 14.63 16.96 7.52
N GLY A 295 13.95 17.25 6.42
CA GLY A 295 14.59 17.73 5.22
C GLY A 295 15.37 19.00 5.57
N ILE A 296 16.40 19.29 4.83
CA ILE A 296 17.08 20.61 4.87
C ILE A 296 16.05 21.74 4.87
N TYR A 297 14.90 21.51 4.25
CA TYR A 297 13.78 22.44 4.20
C TYR A 297 13.11 22.69 5.55
N ASP A 298 12.94 21.68 6.40
CA ASP A 298 12.40 21.90 7.76
C ASP A 298 13.37 22.69 8.63
N TYR A 299 14.65 22.48 8.43
CA TYR A 299 15.67 23.26 9.11
C TYR A 299 15.64 24.74 8.65
N LEU A 300 15.55 24.98 7.35
CA LEU A 300 15.40 26.31 6.78
C LEU A 300 14.04 26.96 7.10
N PHE A 301 12.97 26.15 7.21
CA PHE A 301 11.62 26.62 7.52
C PHE A 301 11.42 26.93 9.01
N ILE A 302 11.96 26.11 9.89
CA ILE A 302 11.99 26.38 11.34
C ILE A 302 12.78 27.64 11.60
N ASN A 303 13.93 27.80 10.97
CA ASN A 303 14.75 28.99 11.12
C ASN A 303 14.10 30.23 10.51
N ARG A 304 13.36 30.14 9.41
CA ARG A 304 12.56 31.26 8.87
C ARG A 304 11.44 31.73 9.79
N ARG A 305 10.80 30.81 10.52
CA ARG A 305 9.78 31.16 11.53
C ARG A 305 10.37 31.53 12.89
N GLY A 306 11.54 31.00 13.21
CA GLY A 306 12.27 31.25 14.45
C GLY A 306 13.23 32.44 14.40
N GLY A 307 13.23 33.23 13.31
CA GLY A 307 14.03 34.44 13.24
C GLY A 307 15.52 34.18 13.04
N VAL A 308 15.92 33.31 12.14
CA VAL A 308 17.31 33.31 11.65
C VAL A 308 17.59 34.61 10.97
N GLU A 309 18.36 35.39 11.60
CA GLU A 309 18.49 36.82 11.30
C GLU A 309 19.77 37.14 10.55
N THR A 310 20.70 36.18 10.39
CA THR A 310 21.96 36.46 9.74
C THR A 310 22.25 35.56 8.55
N LYS A 311 22.80 36.15 7.48
CA LYS A 311 23.37 35.43 6.34
C LYS A 311 24.40 34.40 6.77
N GLU A 312 25.13 34.60 7.86
CA GLU A 312 26.16 33.70 8.39
C GLU A 312 25.58 32.40 8.98
N GLU A 313 24.43 32.46 9.67
CA GLU A 313 23.76 31.25 10.21
C GLU A 313 23.15 30.43 9.09
N LEU A 314 22.58 31.07 8.06
CA LEU A 314 22.13 30.42 6.86
C LEU A 314 23.31 29.74 6.11
N HIS A 315 24.47 30.40 6.06
CA HIS A 315 25.68 29.85 5.48
C HIS A 315 26.20 28.61 6.22
N LYS A 316 26.21 28.63 7.56
CA LYS A 316 26.61 27.47 8.37
C LYS A 316 25.64 26.29 8.22
N SER A 317 24.36 26.55 8.04
CA SER A 317 23.37 25.47 7.78
C SER A 317 23.53 24.84 6.39
N LEU A 318 24.07 25.57 5.42
CA LEU A 318 24.37 25.09 4.06
C LEU A 318 25.74 24.37 3.96
N GLU A 319 26.60 24.52 4.96
CA GLU A 319 27.84 23.72 5.12
C GLU A 319 27.54 22.29 5.65
N HIS A 320 26.29 21.91 5.77
CA HIS A 320 25.90 20.60 6.22
C HIS A 320 26.39 19.51 5.26
N PRO A 321 26.79 18.31 5.76
CA PRO A 321 27.27 17.20 4.96
C PRO A 321 26.42 16.81 3.75
N ALA A 322 25.11 17.15 3.79
CA ALA A 322 24.22 16.96 2.64
C ALA A 322 24.62 17.79 1.41
N CYS A 323 25.22 18.98 1.59
CA CYS A 323 25.65 19.79 0.45
C CYS A 323 26.87 19.18 -0.26
N GLU A 324 27.82 18.62 0.50
CA GLU A 324 28.94 17.87 -0.05
C GLU A 324 28.47 16.60 -0.77
N LEU A 325 27.48 15.92 -0.16
CA LEU A 325 26.89 14.69 -0.70
C LEU A 325 26.25 14.90 -2.06
N PHE A 326 25.52 15.98 -2.26
CA PHE A 326 24.79 16.25 -3.49
C PHE A 326 25.65 17.02 -4.53
N GLY A 327 26.94 17.23 -4.28
CA GLY A 327 27.81 17.98 -5.19
C GLY A 327 27.35 19.42 -5.40
N ILE A 328 26.68 20.01 -4.40
CA ILE A 328 26.15 21.36 -4.48
C ILE A 328 27.33 22.32 -4.37
N ASP A 329 27.63 23.02 -5.46
CA ASP A 329 28.64 24.07 -5.46
C ASP A 329 28.23 25.20 -4.51
N GLN A 330 28.96 25.31 -3.42
CA GLN A 330 28.73 26.30 -2.39
C GLN A 330 28.92 27.76 -2.87
N SER A 331 29.58 27.96 -4.03
CA SER A 331 29.76 29.29 -4.61
C SER A 331 28.50 29.88 -5.26
N ASN A 332 27.51 29.03 -5.61
CA ASN A 332 26.25 29.39 -6.28
C ASN A 332 25.02 29.39 -5.37
N ARG A 333 25.18 29.76 -4.12
CA ARG A 333 24.20 29.64 -3.02
C ARG A 333 22.88 30.42 -3.20
N SER A 334 22.83 31.38 -4.12
CA SER A 334 21.61 32.18 -4.37
C SER A 334 20.51 31.46 -5.16
N SER A 335 20.83 30.33 -5.79
CA SER A 335 19.91 29.56 -6.65
C SER A 335 19.16 28.43 -5.94
N TYR A 336 19.49 28.10 -4.67
CA TYR A 336 18.92 26.94 -3.95
C TYR A 336 17.67 27.27 -3.12
N HIS A 337 16.79 28.03 -3.67
CA HIS A 337 15.68 28.54 -2.87
C HIS A 337 14.50 27.59 -2.67
N GLN A 338 14.45 26.39 -3.27
CA GLN A 338 13.22 25.57 -3.24
C GLN A 338 13.35 24.05 -3.48
N THR A 339 14.38 23.38 -3.04
CA THR A 339 14.40 21.91 -3.15
C THR A 339 13.83 21.25 -1.90
N GLY A 340 12.55 20.88 -1.94
CA GLY A 340 11.93 20.05 -0.92
C GLY A 340 12.14 18.57 -1.24
N TYR A 341 12.89 17.84 -0.40
CA TYR A 341 12.96 16.39 -0.45
C TYR A 341 13.04 15.79 0.96
N PHE A 342 12.59 14.59 1.11
CA PHE A 342 12.75 13.80 2.32
C PHE A 342 12.68 12.31 2.02
N VAL A 343 13.18 11.49 2.94
CA VAL A 343 13.10 10.03 2.87
C VAL A 343 12.14 9.54 3.94
N ALA A 344 11.30 8.60 3.59
CA ALA A 344 10.44 7.90 4.52
C ALA A 344 10.48 6.39 4.23
N SER A 345 10.40 5.58 5.28
CA SER A 345 10.34 4.12 5.18
C SER A 345 9.23 3.57 6.07
N ASN A 346 8.66 2.44 5.64
CA ASN A 346 7.86 1.61 6.52
C ASN A 346 8.83 0.83 7.41
N LEU A 347 8.91 1.24 8.66
CA LEU A 347 9.49 0.41 9.70
C LEU A 347 8.32 -0.17 10.50
N CYS A 348 8.09 -1.46 10.32
CA CYS A 348 7.24 -2.25 11.22
C CYS A 348 7.92 -2.45 12.55
#